data_7daec345c7293dc35da0c5d5e6be890f
#
_entry.id   7daec345c7293dc35da0c5d5e6be890f
#
_cell.length_a   1.000
_cell.length_b   1.000
_cell.length_c   1.000
_cell.angle_alpha   90.00
_cell.angle_beta   90.00
_cell.angle_gamma   90.00
#
_symmetry.space_group_name_H-M   'P 1'
#
loop_
_entity.id
_entity.type
_entity.pdbx_description
1 polymer ?
#
loop_
_entity_poly.entity_id
_entity_poly.type
_entity_poly.pdbx_seq_one_letter_code
_entity_poly.pdbx_strand_id
1 'polypeptide(L)'
;ENLQKAQNALIVLEDKKAALATAEENEKSLETNLQAGKNRNGKLKNEFDTQKKAYDDLKELYDKQKEAVEEWAKEARARLSIGDMCPVCGQKIEVLSKDEDFQSMLAPIRQSLEAKEKEYKEAEQALNSNRAEVKTYENMIANSRLATEKTRKGHDLARTEAEEQCGRCSIPSISDNTKEILEKLFQENKLNLENVNAKLNEVQTLSNHI
;
A
#
# COMPACT_ATOMS: atom_id res chain seq x y z
N GLU A 1 9.23 -48.24 -4.85
CA GLU A 1 8.29 -47.37 -5.59
C GLU A 1 7.49 -46.53 -4.61
N ASN A 2 6.80 -47.11 -3.59
CA ASN A 2 5.98 -46.34 -2.63
C ASN A 2 6.79 -45.30 -1.85
N LEU A 3 7.98 -45.69 -1.33
CA LEU A 3 8.87 -44.77 -0.61
C LEU A 3 9.28 -43.57 -1.47
N GLN A 4 9.57 -43.79 -2.74
CA GLN A 4 9.92 -42.68 -3.67
C GLN A 4 8.73 -41.75 -3.90
N LYS A 5 7.51 -42.30 -4.02
CA LYS A 5 6.28 -41.49 -4.15
C LYS A 5 6.04 -40.67 -2.88
N ALA A 6 6.20 -41.26 -1.70
CA ALA A 6 6.06 -40.56 -0.44
C ALA A 6 7.09 -39.44 -0.28
N GLN A 7 8.34 -39.67 -0.64
CA GLN A 7 9.39 -38.67 -0.60
C GLN A 7 9.09 -37.49 -1.55
N ASN A 8 8.69 -37.77 -2.79
CA ASN A 8 8.31 -36.74 -3.74
C ASN A 8 7.10 -35.95 -3.27
N ALA A 9 6.09 -36.59 -2.69
CA ALA A 9 4.89 -35.91 -2.15
C ALA A 9 5.24 -34.98 -0.98
N LEU A 10 6.17 -35.38 -0.10
CA LEU A 10 6.66 -34.50 0.97
C LEU A 10 7.41 -33.28 0.45
N ILE A 11 8.25 -33.43 -0.58
CA ILE A 11 8.94 -32.29 -1.22
C ILE A 11 7.90 -31.30 -1.74
N VAL A 12 6.89 -31.80 -2.47
CA VAL A 12 5.82 -30.94 -3.00
C VAL A 12 5.06 -30.25 -1.88
N LEU A 13 4.78 -30.94 -0.77
CA LEU A 13 4.13 -30.37 0.40
C LEU A 13 4.96 -29.23 1.03
N GLU A 14 6.26 -29.44 1.21
CA GLU A 14 7.19 -28.41 1.73
C GLU A 14 7.19 -27.17 0.85
N ASP A 15 7.28 -27.34 -0.48
CA ASP A 15 7.24 -26.24 -1.45
C ASP A 15 5.90 -25.47 -1.37
N LYS A 16 4.78 -26.19 -1.26
CA LYS A 16 3.46 -25.57 -1.11
C LYS A 16 3.28 -24.86 0.22
N LYS A 17 3.85 -25.41 1.31
CA LYS A 17 3.88 -24.77 2.64
C LYS A 17 4.68 -23.46 2.60
N ALA A 18 5.85 -23.46 1.98
CA ALA A 18 6.66 -22.26 1.83
C ALA A 18 5.95 -21.19 0.97
N ALA A 19 5.33 -21.60 -0.14
CA ALA A 19 4.55 -20.71 -0.98
C ALA A 19 3.34 -20.10 -0.25
N LEU A 20 2.65 -20.88 0.58
CA LEU A 20 1.53 -20.39 1.40
C LEU A 20 2.00 -19.38 2.45
N ALA A 21 3.09 -19.68 3.17
CA ALA A 21 3.66 -18.76 4.14
C ALA A 21 4.05 -17.40 3.50
N THR A 22 4.66 -17.44 2.31
CA THR A 22 5.01 -16.23 1.56
C THR A 22 3.75 -15.44 1.13
N ALA A 23 2.70 -16.12 0.69
CA ALA A 23 1.45 -15.47 0.29
C ALA A 23 0.75 -14.80 1.49
N GLU A 24 0.71 -15.47 2.65
CA GLU A 24 0.13 -14.94 3.90
C GLU A 24 0.94 -13.75 4.45
N GLU A 25 2.27 -13.78 4.36
CA GLU A 25 3.13 -12.67 4.76
C GLU A 25 2.93 -11.44 3.86
N ASN A 26 2.82 -11.64 2.54
CA ASN A 26 2.50 -10.58 1.60
C ASN A 26 1.14 -9.95 1.88
N GLU A 27 0.11 -10.75 2.15
CA GLU A 27 -1.22 -10.26 2.52
C GLU A 27 -1.17 -9.41 3.79
N LYS A 28 -0.50 -9.87 4.83
CA LYS A 28 -0.30 -9.15 6.09
C LYS A 28 0.46 -7.82 5.89
N SER A 29 1.47 -7.82 5.03
CA SER A 29 2.22 -6.60 4.68
C SER A 29 1.32 -5.57 4.00
N LEU A 30 0.49 -5.99 3.05
CA LEU A 30 -0.47 -5.12 2.38
C LEU A 30 -1.52 -4.56 3.35
N GLU A 31 -2.03 -5.37 4.28
CA GLU A 31 -2.97 -4.92 5.32
C GLU A 31 -2.34 -3.86 6.25
N THR A 32 -1.07 -4.04 6.61
CA THR A 32 -0.32 -3.07 7.40
C THR A 32 -0.19 -1.73 6.65
N ASN A 33 0.15 -1.78 5.37
CA ASN A 33 0.26 -0.59 4.52
C ASN A 33 -1.10 0.11 4.33
N LEU A 34 -2.17 -0.66 4.14
CA LEU A 34 -3.52 -0.12 4.07
C LEU A 34 -3.90 0.62 5.35
N GLN A 35 -3.62 0.03 6.52
CA GLN A 35 -3.92 0.66 7.81
C GLN A 35 -3.10 1.94 8.00
N ALA A 36 -1.82 1.94 7.62
CA ALA A 36 -0.98 3.13 7.64
C ALA A 36 -1.53 4.23 6.71
N GLY A 37 -1.96 3.87 5.50
CA GLY A 37 -2.60 4.79 4.55
C GLY A 37 -3.91 5.38 5.09
N LYS A 38 -4.76 4.58 5.70
CA LYS A 38 -6.01 5.04 6.35
C LYS A 38 -5.73 5.99 7.51
N ASN A 39 -4.74 5.70 8.34
CA ASN A 39 -4.34 6.59 9.44
C ASN A 39 -3.79 7.92 8.92
N ARG A 40 -2.99 7.89 7.84
CA ARG A 40 -2.50 9.09 7.15
C ARG A 40 -3.64 9.91 6.55
N ASN A 41 -4.67 9.25 6.01
CA ASN A 41 -5.82 9.91 5.41
C ASN A 41 -6.56 10.81 6.41
N GLY A 42 -6.69 10.38 7.67
CA GLY A 42 -7.30 11.19 8.74
C GLY A 42 -6.49 12.46 9.02
N LYS A 43 -5.16 12.36 9.09
CA LYS A 43 -4.27 13.52 9.30
C LYS A 43 -4.31 14.49 8.13
N LEU A 44 -4.19 13.98 6.91
CA LEU A 44 -4.23 14.80 5.68
C LEU A 44 -5.58 15.48 5.48
N LYS A 45 -6.67 14.82 5.88
CA LYS A 45 -7.99 15.44 5.85
C LYS A 45 -8.08 16.62 6.81
N ASN A 46 -7.61 16.48 8.05
CA ASN A 46 -7.62 17.55 9.02
C ASN A 46 -6.75 18.73 8.55
N GLU A 47 -5.60 18.44 7.95
CA GLU A 47 -4.72 19.47 7.38
C GLU A 47 -5.40 20.22 6.24
N PHE A 48 -5.99 19.48 5.28
CA PHE A 48 -6.77 20.08 4.19
C PHE A 48 -7.92 20.96 4.70
N ASP A 49 -8.72 20.44 5.65
CA ASP A 49 -9.85 21.19 6.21
C ASP A 49 -9.38 22.49 6.90
N THR A 50 -8.22 22.43 7.59
CA THR A 50 -7.61 23.59 8.25
C THR A 50 -7.09 24.61 7.23
N GLN A 51 -6.36 24.19 6.22
CA GLN A 51 -5.81 25.09 5.21
C GLN A 51 -6.92 25.69 4.34
N LYS A 52 -7.91 24.88 3.98
CA LYS A 52 -9.08 25.34 3.23
C LYS A 52 -9.85 26.41 3.99
N LYS A 53 -10.12 26.20 5.28
CA LYS A 53 -10.79 27.19 6.12
C LYS A 53 -9.98 28.49 6.19
N ALA A 54 -8.67 28.42 6.40
CA ALA A 54 -7.82 29.61 6.44
C ALA A 54 -7.83 30.38 5.10
N TYR A 55 -7.86 29.66 3.97
CA TYR A 55 -8.00 30.28 2.66
C TYR A 55 -9.38 30.92 2.49
N ASP A 56 -10.46 30.22 2.84
CA ASP A 56 -11.83 30.72 2.71
C ASP A 56 -12.06 31.97 3.56
N ASP A 57 -11.58 31.99 4.82
CA ASP A 57 -11.64 33.12 5.74
C ASP A 57 -10.87 34.34 5.19
N LEU A 58 -9.67 34.12 4.66
CA LEU A 58 -8.84 35.17 4.07
C LEU A 58 -9.43 35.70 2.76
N LYS A 59 -10.04 34.84 1.96
CA LYS A 59 -10.73 35.23 0.74
C LYS A 59 -11.94 36.12 1.02
N GLU A 60 -12.75 35.76 2.01
CA GLU A 60 -13.88 36.60 2.44
C GLU A 60 -13.39 37.98 2.90
N LEU A 61 -12.29 38.03 3.66
CA LEU A 61 -11.70 39.29 4.09
C LEU A 61 -11.18 40.12 2.91
N TYR A 62 -10.50 39.48 1.95
CA TYR A 62 -10.01 40.13 0.73
C TYR A 62 -11.17 40.73 -0.08
N ASP A 63 -12.26 39.94 -0.28
CA ASP A 63 -13.40 40.37 -1.08
C ASP A 63 -14.09 41.58 -0.42
N LYS A 64 -14.29 41.56 0.93
CA LYS A 64 -14.83 42.72 1.67
C LYS A 64 -13.93 43.96 1.59
N GLN A 65 -12.62 43.79 1.72
CA GLN A 65 -11.68 44.93 1.61
C GLN A 65 -11.64 45.49 0.19
N LYS A 66 -11.70 44.60 -0.80
CA LYS A 66 -11.73 45.03 -2.21
C LYS A 66 -12.97 45.87 -2.49
N GLU A 67 -14.16 45.41 -2.06
CA GLU A 67 -15.41 46.14 -2.22
C GLU A 67 -15.35 47.53 -1.52
N ALA A 68 -14.89 47.56 -0.27
CA ALA A 68 -14.74 48.79 0.48
C ALA A 68 -13.75 49.80 -0.20
N VAL A 69 -12.64 49.29 -0.73
CA VAL A 69 -11.66 50.13 -1.45
C VAL A 69 -12.25 50.65 -2.77
N GLU A 70 -12.98 49.81 -3.50
CA GLU A 70 -13.64 50.23 -4.77
C GLU A 70 -14.73 51.24 -4.52
N GLU A 71 -15.58 51.08 -3.49
CA GLU A 71 -16.60 52.08 -3.11
C GLU A 71 -15.97 53.40 -2.69
N TRP A 72 -14.95 53.36 -1.80
CA TRP A 72 -14.23 54.53 -1.35
C TRP A 72 -13.55 55.26 -2.50
N ALA A 73 -12.90 54.54 -3.40
CA ALA A 73 -12.25 55.13 -4.60
C ALA A 73 -13.28 55.83 -5.51
N LYS A 74 -14.43 55.24 -5.73
CA LYS A 74 -15.53 55.78 -6.50
C LYS A 74 -16.09 57.06 -5.88
N GLU A 75 -16.33 57.06 -4.57
CA GLU A 75 -16.80 58.23 -3.84
C GLU A 75 -15.77 59.38 -3.84
N ALA A 76 -14.50 59.07 -3.57
CA ALA A 76 -13.41 60.04 -3.59
C ALA A 76 -13.30 60.73 -4.93
N ARG A 77 -13.39 59.98 -6.03
CA ARG A 77 -13.35 60.58 -7.38
C ARG A 77 -14.57 61.42 -7.72
N ALA A 78 -15.74 61.03 -7.22
CA ALA A 78 -16.98 61.79 -7.45
C ALA A 78 -16.98 63.13 -6.74
N ARG A 79 -16.21 63.28 -5.65
CA ARG A 79 -16.18 64.46 -4.79
C ARG A 79 -14.96 65.35 -4.95
N LEU A 80 -13.87 64.85 -5.54
CA LEU A 80 -12.60 65.56 -5.65
C LEU A 80 -12.29 65.93 -7.12
N SER A 81 -11.81 67.15 -7.30
CA SER A 81 -11.34 67.64 -8.58
C SER A 81 -9.89 68.10 -8.51
N ILE A 82 -9.20 68.09 -9.65
CA ILE A 82 -7.85 68.65 -9.73
C ILE A 82 -7.91 70.14 -9.35
N GLY A 83 -7.13 70.52 -8.37
CA GLY A 83 -7.12 71.86 -7.81
C GLY A 83 -7.79 72.00 -6.47
N ASP A 84 -8.61 71.03 -6.02
CA ASP A 84 -9.22 71.02 -4.70
C ASP A 84 -8.19 70.74 -3.59
N MET A 85 -8.53 71.09 -2.36
CA MET A 85 -7.74 70.76 -1.19
C MET A 85 -8.08 69.33 -0.73
N CYS A 86 -7.09 68.45 -0.56
CA CYS A 86 -7.29 67.10 -0.08
C CYS A 86 -7.87 67.13 1.36
N PRO A 87 -9.02 66.47 1.63
CA PRO A 87 -9.64 66.48 2.97
C PRO A 87 -8.85 65.69 4.00
N VAL A 88 -7.90 64.87 3.57
CA VAL A 88 -7.09 64.02 4.46
C VAL A 88 -5.77 64.69 4.85
N CYS A 89 -5.05 65.31 3.91
CA CYS A 89 -3.73 65.89 4.16
C CYS A 89 -3.66 67.41 3.96
N GLY A 90 -4.74 68.07 3.51
CA GLY A 90 -4.79 69.49 3.30
C GLY A 90 -3.92 70.02 2.14
N GLN A 91 -3.33 69.16 1.32
CA GLN A 91 -2.55 69.52 0.15
C GLN A 91 -3.45 69.73 -1.09
N LYS A 92 -3.05 70.60 -2.01
CA LYS A 92 -3.76 70.80 -3.28
C LYS A 92 -3.64 69.54 -4.13
N ILE A 93 -4.77 69.04 -4.66
CA ILE A 93 -4.82 67.86 -5.52
C ILE A 93 -4.32 68.27 -6.91
N GLU A 94 -3.13 67.81 -7.26
CA GLU A 94 -2.52 68.04 -8.58
C GLU A 94 -2.85 66.91 -9.55
N VAL A 95 -3.00 65.66 -9.00
CA VAL A 95 -3.32 64.46 -9.77
C VAL A 95 -4.36 63.63 -8.99
N LEU A 96 -5.39 63.14 -9.66
CA LEU A 96 -6.30 62.18 -9.10
C LEU A 96 -5.69 60.78 -9.22
N SER A 97 -5.65 60.04 -8.09
CA SER A 97 -5.16 58.68 -8.04
C SER A 97 -5.88 57.78 -9.06
N LYS A 98 -5.15 56.96 -9.77
CA LYS A 98 -5.68 55.99 -10.73
C LYS A 98 -6.21 54.75 -9.99
N ASP A 99 -7.01 53.93 -10.70
CA ASP A 99 -7.50 52.63 -10.16
C ASP A 99 -6.36 51.73 -9.71
N GLU A 100 -5.24 51.76 -10.39
CA GLU A 100 -4.02 50.98 -10.09
C GLU A 100 -3.43 51.32 -8.71
N ASP A 101 -3.52 52.61 -8.28
CA ASP A 101 -3.02 53.05 -6.97
C ASP A 101 -3.84 52.44 -5.81
N PHE A 102 -5.16 52.32 -5.98
CA PHE A 102 -6.04 51.73 -5.00
C PHE A 102 -5.87 50.22 -4.94
N GLN A 103 -5.65 49.54 -6.07
CA GLN A 103 -5.37 48.13 -6.11
C GLN A 103 -4.05 47.77 -5.43
N SER A 104 -3.08 48.67 -5.43
CA SER A 104 -1.81 48.49 -4.72
C SER A 104 -1.99 48.33 -3.20
N MET A 105 -3.04 48.97 -2.63
CA MET A 105 -3.39 48.83 -1.21
C MET A 105 -3.82 47.38 -0.82
N LEU A 106 -4.35 46.63 -1.80
CA LEU A 106 -4.77 45.25 -1.61
C LEU A 106 -3.63 44.25 -1.88
N ALA A 107 -2.49 44.70 -2.36
CA ALA A 107 -1.38 43.83 -2.74
C ALA A 107 -0.91 42.89 -1.60
N PRO A 108 -0.73 43.35 -0.34
CA PRO A 108 -0.28 42.49 0.75
C PRO A 108 -1.25 41.37 1.05
N ILE A 109 -2.57 41.68 1.09
CA ILE A 109 -3.60 40.65 1.40
C ILE A 109 -3.78 39.71 0.21
N ARG A 110 -3.65 40.19 -1.04
CA ARG A 110 -3.66 39.38 -2.26
C ARG A 110 -2.51 38.38 -2.26
N GLN A 111 -1.28 38.81 -1.92
CA GLN A 111 -0.12 37.92 -1.81
C GLN A 111 -0.34 36.86 -0.74
N SER A 112 -0.92 37.23 0.42
CA SER A 112 -1.25 36.27 1.47
C SER A 112 -2.32 35.27 1.02
N LEU A 113 -3.32 35.73 0.24
CA LEU A 113 -4.36 34.87 -0.32
C LEU A 113 -3.77 33.85 -1.32
N GLU A 114 -2.91 34.31 -2.22
CA GLU A 114 -2.22 33.45 -3.19
C GLU A 114 -1.35 32.39 -2.49
N ALA A 115 -0.66 32.77 -1.41
CA ALA A 115 0.11 31.83 -0.58
C ALA A 115 -0.79 30.78 0.09
N LYS A 116 -1.92 31.21 0.67
CA LYS A 116 -2.89 30.28 1.28
C LYS A 116 -3.61 29.40 0.26
N GLU A 117 -3.89 29.91 -0.92
CA GLU A 117 -4.42 29.12 -2.03
C GLU A 117 -3.46 27.99 -2.42
N LYS A 118 -2.18 28.28 -2.46
CA LYS A 118 -1.15 27.29 -2.76
C LYS A 118 -1.09 26.22 -1.66
N GLU A 119 -1.06 26.63 -0.39
CA GLU A 119 -1.02 25.70 0.75
C GLU A 119 -2.23 24.74 0.76
N TYR A 120 -3.44 25.27 0.58
CA TYR A 120 -4.63 24.41 0.55
C TYR A 120 -4.66 23.47 -0.65
N LYS A 121 -4.21 23.91 -1.84
CA LYS A 121 -4.12 23.08 -3.04
C LYS A 121 -3.09 21.94 -2.87
N GLU A 122 -1.97 22.22 -2.23
CA GLU A 122 -0.96 21.21 -1.90
C GLU A 122 -1.53 20.16 -0.91
N ALA A 123 -2.26 20.62 0.10
CA ALA A 123 -2.93 19.72 1.06
C ALA A 123 -4.03 18.88 0.37
N GLU A 124 -4.81 19.46 -0.54
CA GLU A 124 -5.80 18.75 -1.35
C GLU A 124 -5.15 17.67 -2.22
N GLN A 125 -4.07 18.00 -2.89
CA GLN A 125 -3.32 17.06 -3.72
C GLN A 125 -2.76 15.90 -2.88
N ALA A 126 -2.18 16.19 -1.72
CA ALA A 126 -1.66 15.18 -0.81
C ALA A 126 -2.77 14.24 -0.31
N LEU A 127 -3.94 14.78 0.06
CA LEU A 127 -5.10 14.01 0.47
C LEU A 127 -5.61 13.10 -0.66
N ASN A 128 -5.75 13.63 -1.87
CA ASN A 128 -6.24 12.90 -3.03
C ASN A 128 -5.25 11.80 -3.47
N SER A 129 -3.95 12.08 -3.43
CA SER A 129 -2.90 11.09 -3.68
C SER A 129 -2.97 9.94 -2.68
N ASN A 130 -3.09 10.24 -1.37
CA ASN A 130 -3.21 9.21 -0.33
C ASN A 130 -4.50 8.39 -0.47
N ARG A 131 -5.61 9.01 -0.86
CA ARG A 131 -6.88 8.29 -1.14
C ARG A 131 -6.73 7.31 -2.29
N ALA A 132 -6.04 7.70 -3.36
CA ALA A 132 -5.75 6.81 -4.49
C ALA A 132 -4.86 5.64 -4.08
N GLU A 133 -3.85 5.89 -3.24
CA GLU A 133 -2.96 4.87 -2.68
C GLU A 133 -3.75 3.87 -1.82
N VAL A 134 -4.60 4.34 -0.91
CA VAL A 134 -5.47 3.50 -0.08
C VAL A 134 -6.36 2.60 -0.95
N LYS A 135 -6.99 3.15 -1.99
CA LYS A 135 -7.81 2.37 -2.93
C LYS A 135 -6.97 1.32 -3.68
N THR A 136 -5.73 1.64 -4.01
CA THR A 136 -4.81 0.69 -4.63
C THR A 136 -4.51 -0.47 -3.69
N TYR A 137 -4.20 -0.20 -2.42
CA TYR A 137 -3.99 -1.26 -1.43
C TYR A 137 -5.23 -2.12 -1.21
N GLU A 138 -6.43 -1.53 -1.18
CA GLU A 138 -7.69 -2.30 -1.07
C GLU A 138 -7.85 -3.29 -2.22
N ASN A 139 -7.56 -2.87 -3.45
CA ASN A 139 -7.59 -3.74 -4.62
C ASN A 139 -6.49 -4.82 -4.58
N MET A 140 -5.28 -4.45 -4.16
CA MET A 140 -4.16 -5.40 -4.02
C MET A 140 -4.46 -6.47 -2.98
N ILE A 141 -5.06 -6.10 -1.84
CA ILE A 141 -5.47 -7.05 -0.79
C ILE A 141 -6.55 -8.00 -1.32
N ALA A 142 -7.54 -7.50 -2.05
CA ALA A 142 -8.58 -8.35 -2.63
C ALA A 142 -7.97 -9.42 -3.56
N ASN A 143 -7.04 -9.03 -4.42
CA ASN A 143 -6.34 -9.94 -5.32
C ASN A 143 -5.39 -10.89 -4.56
N SER A 144 -4.67 -10.39 -3.55
CA SER A 144 -3.79 -11.21 -2.69
C SER A 144 -4.57 -12.29 -1.98
N ARG A 145 -5.74 -11.96 -1.39
CA ARG A 145 -6.62 -12.93 -0.72
C ARG A 145 -7.06 -14.05 -1.63
N LEU A 146 -7.43 -13.74 -2.88
CA LEU A 146 -7.77 -14.77 -3.87
C LEU A 146 -6.57 -15.67 -4.20
N ALA A 147 -5.37 -15.08 -4.32
CA ALA A 147 -4.15 -15.84 -4.57
C ALA A 147 -3.77 -16.72 -3.37
N THR A 148 -3.84 -16.18 -2.14
CA THR A 148 -3.59 -16.93 -0.90
C THR A 148 -4.55 -18.10 -0.75
N GLU A 149 -5.85 -17.90 -1.02
CA GLU A 149 -6.86 -18.96 -0.97
C GLU A 149 -6.57 -20.07 -2.00
N LYS A 150 -6.15 -19.71 -3.21
CA LYS A 150 -5.74 -20.69 -4.24
C LYS A 150 -4.51 -21.47 -3.79
N THR A 151 -3.52 -20.78 -3.20
CA THR A 151 -2.29 -21.41 -2.69
C THR A 151 -2.62 -22.33 -1.52
N ARG A 152 -3.52 -21.93 -0.61
CA ARG A 152 -4.00 -22.75 0.51
C ARG A 152 -4.64 -24.04 0.04
N LYS A 153 -5.56 -23.97 -0.94
CA LYS A 153 -6.16 -25.15 -1.55
C LYS A 153 -5.11 -26.08 -2.17
N GLY A 154 -4.10 -25.50 -2.84
CA GLY A 154 -2.98 -26.27 -3.39
C GLY A 154 -2.13 -26.96 -2.30
N HIS A 155 -1.90 -26.27 -1.17
CA HIS A 155 -1.24 -26.85 0.00
C HIS A 155 -2.05 -28.00 0.61
N ASP A 156 -3.36 -27.82 0.80
CA ASP A 156 -4.22 -28.82 1.40
C ASP A 156 -4.32 -30.09 0.54
N LEU A 157 -4.38 -29.93 -0.79
CA LEU A 157 -4.30 -31.06 -1.73
C LEU A 157 -2.95 -31.79 -1.64
N ALA A 158 -1.84 -31.05 -1.62
CA ALA A 158 -0.50 -31.65 -1.48
C ALA A 158 -0.34 -32.35 -0.13
N ARG A 159 -0.93 -31.81 0.94
CA ARG A 159 -0.95 -32.46 2.26
C ARG A 159 -1.70 -33.78 2.23
N THR A 160 -2.91 -33.80 1.66
CA THR A 160 -3.71 -35.03 1.53
C THR A 160 -2.96 -36.09 0.74
N GLU A 161 -2.34 -35.72 -0.38
CA GLU A 161 -1.53 -36.64 -1.20
C GLU A 161 -0.34 -37.18 -0.40
N ALA A 162 0.38 -36.32 0.30
CA ALA A 162 1.52 -36.74 1.11
C ALA A 162 1.09 -37.69 2.26
N GLU A 163 -0.03 -37.41 2.95
CA GLU A 163 -0.60 -38.25 3.98
C GLU A 163 -0.96 -39.65 3.41
N GLU A 164 -1.57 -39.68 2.22
CA GLU A 164 -1.90 -40.96 1.57
C GLU A 164 -0.66 -41.74 1.16
N GLN A 165 0.34 -41.10 0.56
CA GLN A 165 1.57 -41.81 0.15
C GLN A 165 2.40 -42.27 1.36
N CYS A 166 2.47 -41.48 2.44
CA CYS A 166 3.12 -41.88 3.69
C CYS A 166 2.38 -43.04 4.35
N GLY A 167 1.04 -43.04 4.36
CA GLY A 167 0.22 -44.15 4.87
C GLY A 167 0.49 -45.48 4.17
N ARG A 168 0.75 -45.45 2.85
CA ARG A 168 1.17 -46.64 2.07
C ARG A 168 2.54 -47.17 2.49
N CYS A 169 3.35 -46.38 3.17
CA CYS A 169 4.65 -46.73 3.73
C CYS A 169 4.55 -47.07 5.24
N SER A 170 3.33 -47.27 5.80
CA SER A 170 3.06 -47.50 7.22
C SER A 170 3.47 -46.34 8.12
N ILE A 171 3.51 -45.09 7.59
CA ILE A 171 3.71 -43.86 8.36
C ILE A 171 2.34 -43.23 8.60
N PRO A 172 1.79 -43.24 9.82
CA PRO A 172 0.39 -42.92 10.07
C PRO A 172 0.07 -41.43 10.04
N SER A 173 1.08 -40.55 10.20
CA SER A 173 0.92 -39.10 10.19
C SER A 173 2.18 -38.40 9.78
N ILE A 174 2.02 -37.26 9.12
CA ILE A 174 3.15 -36.41 8.76
C ILE A 174 3.54 -35.56 9.96
N SER A 175 4.82 -35.64 10.33
CA SER A 175 5.47 -34.85 11.38
C SER A 175 6.80 -34.32 10.88
N ASP A 176 7.45 -33.44 11.64
CA ASP A 176 8.76 -32.88 11.28
C ASP A 176 9.83 -33.97 11.06
N ASN A 177 9.67 -35.14 11.67
CA ASN A 177 10.60 -36.27 11.53
C ASN A 177 10.23 -37.24 10.39
N THR A 178 9.14 -37.00 9.66
CA THR A 178 8.68 -37.93 8.60
C THR A 178 9.71 -38.13 7.51
N LYS A 179 10.44 -37.08 7.15
CA LYS A 179 11.52 -37.14 6.16
C LYS A 179 12.67 -38.06 6.61
N GLU A 180 13.10 -37.94 7.86
CA GLU A 180 14.14 -38.81 8.44
C GLU A 180 13.68 -40.28 8.52
N ILE A 181 12.41 -40.53 8.86
CA ILE A 181 11.82 -41.85 8.88
C ILE A 181 11.85 -42.46 7.47
N LEU A 182 11.44 -41.72 6.45
CA LEU A 182 11.49 -42.17 5.06
C LEU A 182 12.90 -42.46 4.59
N GLU A 183 13.86 -41.62 4.95
CA GLU A 183 15.26 -41.85 4.63
C GLU A 183 15.82 -43.12 5.24
N LYS A 184 15.53 -43.39 6.53
CA LYS A 184 15.89 -44.63 7.19
C LYS A 184 15.27 -45.85 6.51
N LEU A 185 13.98 -45.82 6.24
CA LEU A 185 13.27 -46.89 5.52
C LEU A 185 13.85 -47.13 4.13
N PHE A 186 14.27 -46.08 3.46
CA PHE A 186 14.92 -46.17 2.12
C PHE A 186 16.28 -46.86 2.21
N GLN A 187 17.09 -46.55 3.22
CA GLN A 187 18.41 -47.19 3.43
C GLN A 187 18.25 -48.66 3.85
N GLU A 188 17.32 -48.95 4.74
CA GLU A 188 16.99 -50.33 5.16
C GLU A 188 16.54 -51.19 3.98
N ASN A 189 15.65 -50.67 3.12
CA ASN A 189 15.22 -51.40 1.93
C ASN A 189 16.35 -51.60 0.92
N LYS A 190 17.25 -50.64 0.75
CA LYS A 190 18.42 -50.77 -0.11
C LYS A 190 19.35 -51.89 0.39
N LEU A 191 19.64 -51.90 1.68
CA LEU A 191 20.47 -52.92 2.29
C LEU A 191 19.85 -54.33 2.16
N ASN A 192 18.52 -54.42 2.40
CA ASN A 192 17.81 -55.70 2.24
C ASN A 192 17.84 -56.18 0.79
N LEU A 193 17.69 -55.30 -0.18
CA LEU A 193 17.80 -55.64 -1.62
C LEU A 193 19.20 -56.15 -2.00
N GLU A 194 20.25 -55.53 -1.49
CA GLU A 194 21.65 -55.95 -1.68
C GLU A 194 21.87 -57.33 -1.09
N ASN A 195 21.34 -57.60 0.15
CA ASN A 195 21.45 -58.90 0.80
C ASN A 195 20.69 -60.01 0.04
N VAL A 196 19.49 -59.73 -0.47
CA VAL A 196 18.72 -60.66 -1.29
C VAL A 196 19.41 -60.97 -2.60
N ASN A 197 19.99 -59.96 -3.29
CA ASN A 197 20.72 -60.16 -4.52
C ASN A 197 22.00 -60.97 -4.28
N ALA A 198 22.74 -60.74 -3.20
CA ALA A 198 23.89 -61.54 -2.83
C ALA A 198 23.54 -63.02 -2.65
N LYS A 199 22.48 -63.30 -1.86
CA LYS A 199 21.96 -64.70 -1.67
C LYS A 199 21.49 -65.34 -2.99
N LEU A 200 20.83 -64.56 -3.86
CA LEU A 200 20.40 -65.05 -5.18
C LEU A 200 21.60 -65.45 -6.03
N ASN A 201 22.67 -64.66 -6.05
CA ASN A 201 23.89 -64.96 -6.75
C ASN A 201 24.60 -66.21 -6.19
N GLU A 202 24.60 -66.40 -4.85
CA GLU A 202 25.13 -67.63 -4.22
C GLU A 202 24.34 -68.86 -4.68
N VAL A 203 23.01 -68.80 -4.68
CA VAL A 203 22.13 -69.90 -5.15
C VAL A 203 22.38 -70.23 -6.62
N GLN A 204 22.52 -69.20 -7.48
CA GLN A 204 22.77 -69.35 -8.90
C GLN A 204 24.18 -70.03 -9.15
N THR A 205 25.20 -69.61 -8.36
CA THR A 205 26.53 -70.21 -8.45
C THR A 205 26.49 -71.67 -8.03
N LEU A 206 25.80 -72.04 -6.95
CA LEU A 206 25.62 -73.41 -6.52
C LEU A 206 24.86 -74.28 -7.55
N SER A 207 23.81 -73.73 -8.16
CA SER A 207 23.02 -74.41 -9.20
C SER A 207 23.82 -74.68 -10.48
N ASN A 208 24.84 -73.88 -10.79
CA ASN A 208 25.71 -74.08 -11.97
C ASN A 208 26.83 -75.06 -11.73
N HIS A 209 27.02 -75.52 -10.48
CA HIS A 209 28.02 -76.54 -10.10
C HIS A 209 27.43 -77.95 -9.91
N ILE A 210 26.14 -78.16 -10.14
CA ILE A 210 25.40 -79.43 -10.17
C ILE A 210 25.16 -79.81 -11.64
#